data_a2c25840b552a432ea5da489e82144bc
#
_entry.id   a2c25840b552a432ea5da489e82144bc
#
_cell.length_a   1.000
_cell.length_b   1.000
_cell.length_c   1.000
_cell.angle_alpha   90.00
_cell.angle_beta   90.00
_cell.angle_gamma   90.00
#
_symmetry.space_group_name_H-M   'P 1'
#
loop_
_entity.id
_entity.type
_entity.pdbx_description
1 polymer ?
#
loop_
_entity_poly.entity_id
_entity_poly.type
_entity_poly.pdbx_seq_one_letter_code
_entity_poly.pdbx_strand_id
1 'polypeptide(L)'
;MNIPGIAYNADGLVPCIVQEADTLEVLMMAWMSEESLALTLERGETVFWSRSRRELWHKGATSGNVQKLVELRYDCDADTLLALVHPAGPACHTGERTCFYRAFPR
;
A
#
# COMPACT_ATOMS: atom_id res chain seq x y z
N MET A 1 5.19 15.77 9.97
CA MET A 1 5.56 14.48 10.57
C MET A 1 6.96 14.10 10.14
N ASN A 2 7.78 13.73 11.07
CA ASN A 2 9.16 13.35 10.76
C ASN A 2 9.23 11.85 10.51
N ILE A 3 9.39 11.46 9.23
CA ILE A 3 9.48 10.06 8.84
C ILE A 3 10.96 9.70 8.76
N PRO A 4 11.44 8.76 9.60
CA PRO A 4 12.86 8.42 9.60
C PRO A 4 13.27 7.74 8.30
N GLY A 5 14.40 8.12 7.83
CA GLY A 5 15.29 7.59 6.79
C GLY A 5 14.80 6.51 5.85
N ILE A 6 13.64 6.70 5.20
CA ILE A 6 13.19 5.78 4.17
C ILE A 6 14.07 5.95 2.92
N ALA A 7 14.52 4.81 2.37
CA ALA A 7 15.37 4.78 1.19
C ALA A 7 14.51 4.73 -0.07
N TYR A 8 14.09 5.90 -0.55
CA TYR A 8 13.34 6.00 -1.80
C TYR A 8 14.24 5.71 -3.00
N ASN A 9 13.66 5.16 -4.06
CA ASN A 9 14.39 4.91 -5.30
C ASN A 9 14.67 6.22 -6.06
N ALA A 10 15.27 6.11 -7.27
CA ALA A 10 15.62 7.29 -8.06
C ALA A 10 14.41 8.15 -8.46
N ASP A 11 13.21 7.56 -8.48
CA ASP A 11 11.97 8.26 -8.80
C ASP A 11 11.29 8.83 -7.55
N GLY A 12 11.91 8.71 -6.39
CA GLY A 12 11.33 9.17 -5.14
C GLY A 12 10.23 8.28 -4.61
N LEU A 13 10.25 6.99 -4.95
CA LEU A 13 9.20 6.03 -4.61
C LEU A 13 9.77 4.88 -3.79
N VAL A 14 8.92 4.30 -2.95
CA VAL A 14 9.21 3.11 -2.16
C VAL A 14 8.06 2.11 -2.36
N PRO A 15 8.35 0.82 -2.57
CA PRO A 15 7.28 -0.17 -2.70
C PRO A 15 6.64 -0.43 -1.34
N CYS A 16 5.32 -0.64 -1.35
CA CYS A 16 4.54 -0.93 -0.16
C CYS A 16 3.75 -2.22 -0.39
N ILE A 17 4.07 -3.24 0.37
CA ILE A 17 3.31 -4.49 0.40
C ILE A 17 2.13 -4.25 1.33
N VAL A 18 0.92 -4.63 0.88
CA VAL A 18 -0.29 -4.48 1.69
C VAL A 18 -0.74 -5.87 2.10
N GLN A 19 -0.90 -6.08 3.40
CA GLN A 19 -1.26 -7.36 4.00
C GLN A 19 -2.47 -7.16 4.92
N GLU A 20 -3.42 -8.10 4.89
CA GLU A 20 -4.54 -8.04 5.81
C GLU A 20 -4.07 -8.36 7.23
N ALA A 21 -4.46 -7.52 8.19
CA ALA A 21 -3.96 -7.62 9.56
C ALA A 21 -4.45 -8.89 10.28
N ASP A 22 -5.65 -9.37 9.97
CA ASP A 22 -6.25 -10.51 10.68
C ASP A 22 -5.82 -11.86 10.11
N THR A 23 -5.82 -12.00 8.78
CA THR A 23 -5.53 -13.27 8.10
C THR A 23 -4.08 -13.40 7.70
N LEU A 24 -3.35 -12.27 7.62
CA LEU A 24 -1.99 -12.15 7.10
C LEU A 24 -1.90 -12.45 5.60
N GLU A 25 -3.02 -12.42 4.90
CA GLU A 25 -3.02 -12.56 3.46
C GLU A 25 -2.40 -11.34 2.79
N VAL A 26 -1.48 -11.55 1.86
CA VAL A 26 -0.91 -10.46 1.07
C VAL A 26 -1.93 -10.04 0.02
N LEU A 27 -2.32 -8.77 0.03
CA LEU A 27 -3.41 -8.27 -0.80
C LEU A 27 -2.94 -7.64 -2.10
N MET A 28 -1.87 -6.85 -2.05
CA MET A 28 -1.37 -6.12 -3.21
C MET A 28 0.00 -5.52 -2.91
N MET A 29 0.62 -4.96 -3.94
CA MET A 29 1.80 -4.10 -3.80
C MET A 29 1.56 -2.84 -4.64
N ALA A 30 1.89 -1.68 -4.09
CA ALA A 30 1.82 -0.43 -4.80
C ALA A 30 2.95 0.49 -4.33
N TRP A 31 3.11 1.64 -4.97
CA TRP A 31 4.22 2.55 -4.69
C TRP A 31 3.75 3.72 -3.86
N MET A 32 4.62 4.18 -2.96
CA MET A 32 4.39 5.39 -2.17
C MET A 32 5.49 6.39 -2.42
N SER A 33 5.10 7.66 -2.54
CA SER A 33 6.01 8.79 -2.47
C SER A 33 6.12 9.23 -1.01
N GLU A 34 7.04 10.13 -0.70
CA GLU A 34 7.14 10.70 0.64
C GLU A 34 5.81 11.33 1.06
N GLU A 35 5.15 12.04 0.14
CA GLU A 35 3.86 12.68 0.41
C GLU A 35 2.76 11.65 0.66
N SER A 36 2.66 10.59 -0.17
CA SER A 36 1.61 9.58 0.03
C SER A 36 1.83 8.79 1.32
N LEU A 37 3.07 8.55 1.68
CA LEU A 37 3.41 7.91 2.96
C LEU A 37 2.94 8.77 4.14
N ALA A 38 3.24 10.07 4.10
CA ALA A 38 2.80 11.00 5.15
C ALA A 38 1.26 11.05 5.24
N LEU A 39 0.58 11.09 4.10
CA LEU A 39 -0.88 11.09 4.05
C LEU A 39 -1.47 9.79 4.60
N THR A 40 -0.84 8.65 4.32
CA THR A 40 -1.26 7.36 4.84
C THR A 40 -1.24 7.36 6.37
N LEU A 41 -0.14 7.84 6.95
CA LEU A 41 0.00 7.92 8.40
C LEU A 41 -0.99 8.92 9.02
N GLU A 42 -1.20 10.05 8.36
CA GLU A 42 -2.10 11.10 8.84
C GLU A 42 -3.56 10.65 8.77
N ARG A 43 -3.98 10.06 7.66
CA ARG A 43 -5.39 9.69 7.43
C ARG A 43 -5.78 8.35 8.01
N GLY A 44 -4.80 7.48 8.26
CA GLY A 44 -5.09 6.12 8.72
C GLY A 44 -5.70 5.22 7.66
N GLU A 45 -5.51 5.56 6.39
CA GLU A 45 -5.92 4.77 5.23
C GLU A 45 -4.82 4.84 4.17
N THR A 46 -4.68 3.79 3.36
CA THR A 46 -3.59 3.74 2.40
C THR A 46 -3.76 4.77 1.28
N VAL A 47 -2.71 5.55 1.06
CA VAL A 47 -2.60 6.51 -0.04
C VAL A 47 -1.31 6.18 -0.78
N PHE A 48 -1.43 5.92 -2.09
CA PHE A 48 -0.31 5.52 -2.93
C PHE A 48 0.02 6.60 -3.94
N TRP A 49 1.11 6.40 -4.66
CA TRP A 49 1.45 7.15 -5.85
C TRP A 49 1.18 6.30 -7.08
N SER A 50 0.30 6.75 -7.96
CA SER A 50 0.02 6.06 -9.21
C SER A 50 1.07 6.44 -10.25
N ARG A 51 1.94 5.49 -10.63
CA ARG A 51 3.01 5.74 -11.60
C ARG A 51 2.44 6.02 -13.00
N SER A 52 1.38 5.32 -13.38
CA SER A 52 0.78 5.48 -14.71
C SER A 52 0.04 6.80 -14.86
N ARG A 53 -0.67 7.25 -13.83
CA ARG A 53 -1.43 8.50 -13.85
C ARG A 53 -0.64 9.68 -13.32
N ARG A 54 0.50 9.40 -12.68
CA ARG A 54 1.38 10.41 -12.07
C ARG A 54 0.64 11.31 -11.10
N GLU A 55 -0.09 10.69 -10.18
CA GLU A 55 -0.87 11.40 -9.17
C GLU A 55 -1.01 10.57 -7.91
N LEU A 56 -1.39 11.23 -6.82
CA LEU A 56 -1.75 10.56 -5.58
C LEU A 56 -3.01 9.73 -5.79
N TRP A 57 -3.03 8.56 -5.16
CA TRP A 57 -4.14 7.63 -5.29
C TRP A 57 -4.55 7.14 -3.89
N HIS A 58 -5.64 7.69 -3.35
CA HIS A 58 -6.25 7.22 -2.12
C HIS A 58 -7.04 5.94 -2.44
N LYS A 59 -6.53 4.80 -2.01
CA LYS A 59 -7.14 3.51 -2.31
C LYS A 59 -8.56 3.48 -1.77
N GLY A 60 -9.51 3.20 -2.65
CA GLY A 60 -10.92 3.07 -2.29
C GLY A 60 -11.70 4.39 -2.24
N ALA A 61 -11.08 5.53 -2.57
CA ALA A 61 -11.77 6.82 -2.52
C ALA A 61 -13.02 6.86 -3.42
N THR A 62 -12.99 6.17 -4.55
CA THR A 62 -14.11 6.11 -5.49
C THR A 62 -14.95 4.84 -5.28
N SER A 63 -14.29 3.69 -5.13
CA SER A 63 -14.97 2.39 -5.05
C SER A 63 -15.55 2.09 -3.66
N GLY A 64 -15.08 2.78 -2.62
CA GLY A 64 -15.41 2.46 -1.24
C GLY A 64 -14.54 1.36 -0.64
N ASN A 65 -13.67 0.75 -1.41
CA ASN A 65 -12.81 -0.35 -0.96
C ASN A 65 -11.54 0.19 -0.29
N VAL A 66 -11.72 1.03 0.73
CA VAL A 66 -10.61 1.62 1.48
C VAL A 66 -9.87 0.56 2.29
N GLN A 67 -8.63 0.85 2.62
CA GLN A 67 -7.80 -0.03 3.44
C GLN A 67 -7.41 0.75 4.70
N LYS A 68 -8.05 0.40 5.81
CA LYS A 68 -7.80 1.07 7.09
C LYS A 68 -6.47 0.58 7.65
N LEU A 69 -5.57 1.52 7.92
CA LEU A 69 -4.23 1.20 8.39
C LEU A 69 -4.27 0.76 9.86
N VAL A 70 -3.70 -0.41 10.13
CA VAL A 70 -3.47 -0.91 11.50
C VAL A 70 -2.05 -0.57 11.92
N GLU A 71 -1.08 -0.87 11.06
CA GLU A 71 0.32 -0.66 11.34
C GLU A 71 1.09 -0.50 10.03
N LEU A 72 2.07 0.37 10.03
CA LEU A 72 2.95 0.55 8.88
C LEU A 72 4.39 0.29 9.33
N ARG A 73 5.03 -0.67 8.68
CA ARG A 73 6.40 -1.10 8.99
C ARG A 73 7.31 -0.83 7.82
N TYR A 74 8.60 -0.76 8.08
CA TYR A 74 9.63 -0.71 7.03
C TYR A 74 10.67 -1.79 7.33
N ASP A 75 11.34 -2.27 6.28
CA ASP A 75 12.26 -3.39 6.44
C ASP A 75 13.65 -2.96 6.91
N CYS A 76 14.58 -3.91 7.02
CA CYS A 76 15.87 -3.70 7.67
C CYS A 76 16.75 -2.61 7.04
N ASP A 77 16.61 -2.38 5.73
CA ASP A 77 17.34 -1.32 5.01
C ASP A 77 16.42 -0.18 4.57
N ALA A 78 15.18 -0.18 5.04
CA ALA A 78 14.20 0.90 4.85
C ALA A 78 13.88 1.21 3.38
N ASP A 79 13.95 0.19 2.52
CA ASP A 79 13.62 0.35 1.10
C ASP A 79 12.32 -0.34 0.69
N THR A 80 11.57 -0.90 1.64
CA THR A 80 10.28 -1.56 1.41
C THR A 80 9.39 -1.35 2.62
N LEU A 81 8.13 -1.05 2.36
CA LEU A 81 7.13 -0.85 3.42
C LEU A 81 6.19 -2.04 3.48
N LEU A 82 5.65 -2.31 4.67
CA LEU A 82 4.59 -3.28 4.89
C LEU A 82 3.44 -2.60 5.61
N ALA A 83 2.30 -2.49 4.95
CA ALA A 83 1.09 -1.93 5.53
C ALA A 83 0.16 -3.05 5.95
N LEU A 84 -0.09 -3.18 7.25
CA LEU A 84 -1.09 -4.07 7.81
C LEU A 84 -2.41 -3.32 7.85
N VAL A 85 -3.45 -3.86 7.22
CA VAL A 85 -4.70 -3.14 7.02
C VAL A 85 -5.92 -3.99 7.33
N HIS A 86 -7.06 -3.31 7.57
CA HIS A 86 -8.40 -3.90 7.53
C HIS A 86 -9.05 -3.42 6.23
N PRO A 87 -9.14 -4.28 5.18
CA PRO A 87 -9.75 -3.86 3.92
C PRO A 87 -11.27 -3.81 4.02
N ALA A 88 -11.88 -2.77 3.48
CA ALA A 88 -13.33 -2.64 3.43
C ALA A 88 -13.95 -3.47 2.29
N GLY A 89 -13.13 -3.92 1.34
CA GLY A 89 -13.57 -4.71 0.21
C GLY A 89 -12.38 -5.25 -0.58
N PRO A 90 -12.62 -5.81 -1.78
CA PRO A 90 -11.56 -6.40 -2.59
C PRO A 90 -10.42 -5.43 -2.87
N ALA A 91 -9.19 -5.92 -2.81
CA ALA A 91 -8.01 -5.09 -3.09
C ALA A 91 -7.83 -4.89 -4.60
N CYS A 92 -8.17 -5.90 -5.39
CA CYS A 92 -7.96 -5.87 -6.83
C CYS A 92 -9.12 -5.18 -7.57
N HIS A 93 -8.79 -4.39 -8.61
CA HIS A 93 -9.80 -3.73 -9.42
C HIS A 93 -10.70 -4.73 -10.17
N THR A 94 -10.27 -6.00 -10.29
CA THR A 94 -11.07 -7.06 -10.90
C THR A 94 -12.14 -7.60 -9.97
N GLY A 95 -12.19 -7.16 -8.71
CA GLY A 95 -13.11 -7.66 -7.70
C GLY A 95 -12.57 -8.81 -6.88
N GLU A 96 -11.36 -9.28 -7.16
CA GLU A 96 -10.72 -10.32 -6.37
C GLU A 96 -10.23 -9.75 -5.03
N ARG A 97 -10.33 -10.56 -3.98
CA ARG A 97 -9.92 -10.17 -2.64
C ARG A 97 -8.45 -9.74 -2.59
N THR A 98 -7.59 -10.48 -3.28
CA THR A 98 -6.16 -10.18 -3.41
C THR A 98 -5.80 -10.02 -4.88
N CYS A 99 -4.79 -9.19 -5.15
CA CYS A 99 -4.24 -9.08 -6.49
C CYS A 99 -3.44 -10.33 -6.89
N PHE A 100 -3.04 -11.15 -5.93
CA PHE A 100 -2.20 -12.33 -6.15
C PHE A 100 -3.04 -13.60 -6.22
N TYR A 101 -4.05 -13.60 -7.09
CA TYR A 101 -4.97 -14.75 -7.21
C TYR A 101 -4.58 -15.75 -8.29
N ARG A 102 -3.51 -15.46 -9.03
CA ARG A 102 -3.00 -16.37 -10.07
C ARG A 102 -1.69 -16.98 -9.62
N ALA A 103 -1.44 -18.21 -10.03
CA ALA A 103 -0.20 -18.91 -9.72
C ALA A 103 0.38 -19.52 -10.98
N PHE A 104 1.71 -19.61 -11.01
CA PHE A 104 2.38 -20.36 -12.08
C PHE A 104 2.15 -21.85 -11.84
N PRO A 105 1.97 -22.64 -12.89
CA PRO A 105 1.84 -24.10 -12.74
C PRO A 105 3.16 -24.69 -12.26
N ARG A 106 3.06 -25.72 -11.40
CA ARG A 106 4.24 -26.40 -10.85
C ARG A 106 4.13 -27.91 -11.01
#